data_a8513bca62a932f43e10061277f8c9cc
#
_entry.id   a8513bca62a932f43e10061277f8c9cc
#
_cell.length_a   1.000
_cell.length_b   1.000
_cell.length_c   1.000
_cell.angle_alpha   90.00
_cell.angle_beta   90.00
_cell.angle_gamma   90.00
#
_symmetry.space_group_name_H-M   'P 1'
#
loop_
_entity.id
_entity.type
_entity.pdbx_description
1 polymer ?
#
loop_
_entity_poly.entity_id
_entity_poly.type
_entity_poly.pdbx_seq_one_letter_code
_entity_poly.pdbx_strand_id
1 'polypeptide(L)'
;DIIGFLHFKPELLYKQTEEHAFPTPRSWVIGSNLIGLVKSQRDQKELLAAAVGKSSAHEFTVWSNVYKSVDPEAVFAGQMPDFSKSDQSFKYAVALAVSFHLRKRKGGLKKAEDNVAKFLEILSPELRVIFLKQQSLALLESMSKHPAFKSLTKEIMKTVS
;
A
#
# COMPACT_ATOMS: atom_id res chain seq x y z
N ASP A 1 -2.25 7.01 2.31
CA ASP A 1 -3.23 6.34 1.41
C ASP A 1 -3.08 6.81 -0.05
N ILE A 2 -3.07 8.12 -0.37
CA ILE A 2 -2.94 8.62 -1.76
C ILE A 2 -1.64 8.17 -2.41
N ILE A 3 -0.51 8.24 -1.71
CA ILE A 3 0.79 7.78 -2.25
C ILE A 3 0.72 6.30 -2.62
N GLY A 4 0.17 5.45 -1.74
CA GLY A 4 0.00 4.02 -2.03
C GLY A 4 -0.91 3.78 -3.24
N PHE A 5 -1.99 4.54 -3.37
CA PHE A 5 -2.87 4.49 -4.54
C PHE A 5 -2.14 4.88 -5.83
N LEU A 6 -1.35 5.94 -5.81
CA LEU A 6 -0.60 6.40 -6.97
C LEU A 6 0.57 5.47 -7.35
N HIS A 7 1.11 4.71 -6.42
CA HIS A 7 2.01 3.60 -6.74
C HIS A 7 1.29 2.44 -7.45
N PHE A 8 0.03 2.20 -7.10
CA PHE A 8 -0.80 1.18 -7.76
C PHE A 8 -1.32 1.64 -9.12
N LYS A 9 -1.65 2.94 -9.24
CA LYS A 9 -2.22 3.58 -10.45
C LYS A 9 -1.34 4.76 -10.89
N PRO A 10 -0.10 4.51 -11.36
CA PRO A 10 0.84 5.59 -11.70
C PRO A 10 0.33 6.47 -12.85
N GLU A 11 -0.52 5.96 -13.73
CA GLU A 11 -1.15 6.71 -14.80
C GLU A 11 -2.10 7.82 -14.30
N LEU A 12 -2.56 7.71 -13.05
CA LEU A 12 -3.39 8.73 -12.41
C LEU A 12 -2.58 9.80 -11.67
N LEU A 13 -1.26 9.72 -11.66
CA LEU A 13 -0.42 10.82 -11.14
C LEU A 13 -0.56 12.08 -12.01
N TYR A 14 -0.65 11.87 -13.34
CA TYR A 14 -0.92 12.93 -14.30
C TYR A 14 -1.77 12.37 -15.45
N LYS A 15 -3.01 12.86 -15.55
CA LYS A 15 -3.92 12.47 -16.62
C LYS A 15 -4.78 13.67 -17.01
N GLN A 16 -4.38 14.35 -18.09
CA GLN A 16 -5.17 15.46 -18.61
C GLN A 16 -6.52 14.95 -19.17
N THR A 17 -7.58 15.61 -18.79
CA THR A 17 -8.95 15.36 -19.26
C THR A 17 -9.59 16.67 -19.65
N GLU A 18 -10.76 16.62 -20.29
CA GLU A 18 -11.57 17.80 -20.61
C GLU A 18 -12.35 18.37 -19.40
N GLU A 19 -12.28 17.68 -18.24
CA GLU A 19 -12.88 18.16 -17.01
C GLU A 19 -12.11 19.38 -16.45
N HIS A 20 -12.81 20.28 -15.75
CA HIS A 20 -12.19 21.43 -15.07
C HIS A 20 -11.14 21.04 -14.04
N ALA A 21 -11.32 19.88 -13.37
CA ALA A 21 -10.37 19.30 -12.46
C ALA A 21 -9.86 17.97 -13.03
N PHE A 22 -8.54 17.78 -13.01
CA PHE A 22 -7.91 16.54 -13.46
C PHE A 22 -6.65 16.22 -12.62
N PRO A 23 -6.22 14.95 -12.61
CA PRO A 23 -5.09 14.53 -11.80
C PRO A 23 -3.78 15.15 -12.26
N THR A 24 -3.11 15.78 -11.33
CA THR A 24 -1.72 16.25 -11.43
C THR A 24 -1.04 16.02 -10.08
N PRO A 25 0.30 15.98 -9.98
CA PRO A 25 0.98 15.91 -8.69
C PRO A 25 0.49 16.99 -7.71
N ARG A 26 0.30 18.22 -8.20
CA ARG A 26 -0.17 19.34 -7.39
C ARG A 26 -1.62 19.17 -6.93
N SER A 27 -2.51 18.73 -7.81
CA SER A 27 -3.94 18.53 -7.45
C SER A 27 -4.10 17.39 -6.46
N TRP A 28 -3.28 16.33 -6.51
CA TRP A 28 -3.26 15.27 -5.51
C TRP A 28 -2.80 15.78 -4.13
N VAL A 29 -1.80 16.67 -4.08
CA VAL A 29 -1.38 17.30 -2.81
C VAL A 29 -2.52 18.16 -2.24
N ILE A 30 -3.18 18.97 -3.06
CA ILE A 30 -4.35 19.77 -2.66
C ILE A 30 -5.46 18.85 -2.14
N GLY A 31 -5.81 17.82 -2.91
CA GLY A 31 -6.84 16.83 -2.53
C GLY A 31 -6.51 16.13 -1.21
N SER A 32 -5.25 15.75 -1.00
CA SER A 32 -4.78 15.14 0.26
C SER A 32 -5.01 16.04 1.47
N ASN A 33 -4.74 17.34 1.32
CA ASN A 33 -4.97 18.31 2.39
C ASN A 33 -6.47 18.50 2.65
N LEU A 34 -7.28 18.61 1.59
CA LEU A 34 -8.73 18.81 1.71
C LEU A 34 -9.43 17.64 2.42
N ILE A 35 -9.13 16.40 2.02
CA ILE A 35 -9.76 15.23 2.67
C ILE A 35 -9.35 15.06 4.12
N GLY A 36 -8.21 15.62 4.53
CA GLY A 36 -7.77 15.64 5.93
C GLY A 36 -8.61 16.56 6.83
N LEU A 37 -9.35 17.51 6.25
CA LEU A 37 -10.16 18.49 6.99
C LEU A 37 -11.54 17.94 7.36
N VAL A 38 -12.00 16.87 6.73
CA VAL A 38 -13.37 16.34 6.89
C VAL A 38 -13.34 14.88 7.30
N LYS A 39 -14.34 14.46 8.08
CA LYS A 39 -14.46 13.07 8.58
C LYS A 39 -15.39 12.21 7.72
N SER A 40 -16.41 12.83 7.10
CA SER A 40 -17.39 12.14 6.29
C SER A 40 -16.75 11.61 5.00
N GLN A 41 -16.93 10.32 4.69
CA GLN A 41 -16.45 9.73 3.42
C GLN A 41 -17.07 10.41 2.19
N ARG A 42 -18.32 10.84 2.30
CA ARG A 42 -19.00 11.57 1.23
C ARG A 42 -18.29 12.88 0.93
N ASP A 43 -18.03 13.68 1.98
CA ASP A 43 -17.36 14.98 1.84
C ASP A 43 -15.92 14.79 1.35
N GLN A 44 -15.20 13.76 1.85
CA GLN A 44 -13.87 13.40 1.36
C GLN A 44 -13.89 13.14 -0.16
N LYS A 45 -14.86 12.36 -0.64
CA LYS A 45 -15.00 12.07 -2.07
C LYS A 45 -15.30 13.33 -2.89
N GLU A 46 -16.20 14.18 -2.41
CA GLU A 46 -16.58 15.41 -3.10
C GLU A 46 -15.41 16.40 -3.17
N LEU A 47 -14.70 16.62 -2.06
CA LEU A 47 -13.53 17.48 -2.01
C LEU A 47 -12.38 16.95 -2.89
N LEU A 48 -12.16 15.65 -2.87
CA LEU A 48 -11.14 15.04 -3.73
C LEU A 48 -11.54 15.18 -5.20
N ALA A 49 -12.81 14.99 -5.56
CA ALA A 49 -13.31 15.16 -6.92
C ALA A 49 -13.13 16.60 -7.42
N ALA A 50 -13.29 17.59 -6.55
CA ALA A 50 -13.02 18.99 -6.89
C ALA A 50 -11.54 19.24 -7.19
N ALA A 51 -10.62 18.47 -6.64
CA ALA A 51 -9.19 18.62 -6.87
C ALA A 51 -8.67 17.82 -8.08
N VAL A 52 -9.06 16.52 -8.20
CA VAL A 52 -8.47 15.58 -9.15
C VAL A 52 -9.44 15.04 -10.21
N GLY A 53 -10.67 15.57 -10.25
CA GLY A 53 -11.72 15.10 -11.14
C GLY A 53 -12.50 13.90 -10.56
N LYS A 54 -13.74 13.75 -11.03
CA LYS A 54 -14.70 12.77 -10.48
C LYS A 54 -14.26 11.32 -10.68
N SER A 55 -13.72 11.00 -11.86
CA SER A 55 -13.27 9.64 -12.18
C SER A 55 -12.13 9.20 -11.25
N SER A 56 -11.09 10.01 -11.12
CA SER A 56 -9.91 9.70 -10.28
C SER A 56 -10.26 9.64 -8.79
N ALA A 57 -11.13 10.53 -8.32
CA ALA A 57 -11.63 10.50 -6.95
C ALA A 57 -12.46 9.23 -6.66
N HIS A 58 -13.25 8.77 -7.63
CA HIS A 58 -14.00 7.52 -7.49
C HIS A 58 -13.06 6.31 -7.39
N GLU A 59 -12.09 6.19 -8.29
CA GLU A 59 -11.10 5.11 -8.27
C GLU A 59 -10.32 5.07 -6.95
N PHE A 60 -9.87 6.24 -6.47
CA PHE A 60 -9.22 6.34 -5.16
C PHE A 60 -10.16 5.91 -4.03
N THR A 61 -11.43 6.29 -4.05
CA THR A 61 -12.39 5.96 -2.98
C THR A 61 -12.59 4.45 -2.90
N VAL A 62 -12.78 3.77 -4.04
CA VAL A 62 -12.91 2.31 -4.10
C VAL A 62 -11.67 1.64 -3.53
N TRP A 63 -10.49 2.04 -4.01
CA TRP A 63 -9.22 1.49 -3.51
C TRP A 63 -9.01 1.75 -2.02
N SER A 64 -9.31 2.97 -1.54
CA SER A 64 -9.15 3.34 -0.13
C SER A 64 -10.05 2.53 0.80
N ASN A 65 -11.25 2.16 0.37
CA ASN A 65 -12.14 1.30 1.14
C ASN A 65 -11.56 -0.10 1.31
N VAL A 66 -11.01 -0.68 0.24
CA VAL A 66 -10.31 -1.96 0.30
C VAL A 66 -9.10 -1.86 1.23
N TYR A 67 -8.26 -0.85 1.05
CA TYR A 67 -7.07 -0.62 1.87
C TYR A 67 -7.41 -0.51 3.38
N LYS A 68 -8.47 0.22 3.73
CA LYS A 68 -8.92 0.39 5.12
C LYS A 68 -9.58 -0.85 5.72
N SER A 69 -10.09 -1.77 4.90
CA SER A 69 -10.69 -3.02 5.36
C SER A 69 -9.65 -4.08 5.75
N VAL A 70 -8.39 -3.89 5.37
CA VAL A 70 -7.31 -4.82 5.72
C VAL A 70 -6.95 -4.68 7.19
N ASP A 71 -6.86 -5.82 7.89
CA ASP A 71 -6.28 -5.90 9.24
C ASP A 71 -4.85 -6.44 9.16
N PRO A 72 -3.81 -5.58 9.20
CA PRO A 72 -2.42 -6.02 9.16
C PRO A 72 -1.99 -6.82 10.41
N GLU A 73 -2.59 -6.56 11.57
CA GLU A 73 -2.26 -7.30 12.80
C GLU A 73 -2.71 -8.76 12.71
N ALA A 74 -3.81 -9.05 12.01
CA ALA A 74 -4.23 -10.43 11.73
C ALA A 74 -3.15 -11.20 10.95
N VAL A 75 -2.49 -10.55 9.96
CA VAL A 75 -1.38 -11.15 9.21
C VAL A 75 -0.18 -11.41 10.13
N PHE A 76 0.16 -10.45 11.00
CA PHE A 76 1.26 -10.63 11.98
C PHE A 76 0.94 -11.71 13.01
N ALA A 77 -0.33 -11.97 13.30
CA ALA A 77 -0.81 -13.09 14.13
C ALA A 77 -0.85 -14.43 13.38
N GLY A 78 -0.59 -14.46 12.07
CA GLY A 78 -0.55 -15.68 11.26
C GLY A 78 -1.83 -15.97 10.46
N GLN A 79 -2.80 -15.07 10.45
CA GLN A 79 -3.99 -15.19 9.61
C GLN A 79 -3.69 -14.66 8.21
N MET A 80 -3.40 -15.57 7.27
CA MET A 80 -3.07 -15.19 5.91
C MET A 80 -4.32 -14.84 5.10
N PRO A 81 -4.28 -13.75 4.29
CA PRO A 81 -5.37 -13.41 3.40
C PRO A 81 -5.52 -14.46 2.29
N ASP A 82 -6.77 -14.77 1.93
CA ASP A 82 -7.05 -15.62 0.77
C ASP A 82 -7.01 -14.79 -0.52
N PHE A 83 -5.99 -15.04 -1.34
CA PHE A 83 -5.80 -14.38 -2.63
C PHE A 83 -6.37 -15.17 -3.82
N SER A 84 -6.95 -16.35 -3.60
CA SER A 84 -7.37 -17.25 -4.68
C SER A 84 -8.45 -16.65 -5.59
N LYS A 85 -9.37 -15.87 -5.01
CA LYS A 85 -10.47 -15.20 -5.73
C LYS A 85 -10.36 -13.68 -5.76
N SER A 86 -9.22 -13.14 -5.33
CA SER A 86 -9.02 -11.70 -5.19
C SER A 86 -8.49 -11.08 -6.47
N ASP A 87 -8.97 -9.91 -6.81
CA ASP A 87 -8.42 -9.13 -7.90
C ASP A 87 -7.05 -8.54 -7.56
N GLN A 88 -6.37 -8.01 -8.56
CA GLN A 88 -5.03 -7.44 -8.39
C GLN A 88 -5.05 -6.20 -7.48
N SER A 89 -6.12 -5.42 -7.52
CA SER A 89 -6.30 -4.22 -6.70
C SER A 89 -6.32 -4.58 -5.21
N PHE A 90 -7.06 -5.63 -4.84
CA PHE A 90 -7.11 -6.14 -3.46
C PHE A 90 -5.73 -6.63 -3.00
N LYS A 91 -5.06 -7.46 -3.79
CA LYS A 91 -3.71 -8.00 -3.47
C LYS A 91 -2.72 -6.87 -3.22
N TYR A 92 -2.75 -5.85 -4.07
CA TYR A 92 -1.90 -4.68 -3.95
C TYR A 92 -2.20 -3.88 -2.68
N ALA A 93 -3.48 -3.62 -2.40
CA ALA A 93 -3.91 -2.89 -1.21
C ALA A 93 -3.50 -3.62 0.08
N VAL A 94 -3.66 -4.95 0.13
CA VAL A 94 -3.22 -5.78 1.26
C VAL A 94 -1.70 -5.71 1.45
N ALA A 95 -0.92 -5.90 0.37
CA ALA A 95 0.54 -5.84 0.44
C ALA A 95 1.03 -4.49 0.97
N LEU A 96 0.46 -3.38 0.50
CA LEU A 96 0.80 -2.05 0.97
C LEU A 96 0.35 -1.78 2.41
N ALA A 97 -0.86 -2.21 2.80
CA ALA A 97 -1.34 -2.02 4.16
C ALA A 97 -0.45 -2.73 5.18
N VAL A 98 -0.11 -4.00 4.92
CA VAL A 98 0.78 -4.79 5.78
C VAL A 98 2.19 -4.19 5.80
N SER A 99 2.73 -3.79 4.64
CA SER A 99 4.04 -3.15 4.51
C SER A 99 4.15 -1.87 5.34
N PHE A 100 3.16 -1.00 5.19
CA PHE A 100 3.13 0.30 5.87
C PHE A 100 2.95 0.14 7.39
N HIS A 101 2.15 -0.83 7.81
CA HIS A 101 1.94 -1.14 9.22
C HIS A 101 3.19 -1.73 9.87
N LEU A 102 3.87 -2.65 9.18
CA LEU A 102 5.14 -3.21 9.63
C LEU A 102 6.20 -2.14 9.85
N ARG A 103 6.31 -1.17 8.93
CA ARG A 103 7.24 -0.05 9.05
C ARG A 103 6.98 0.82 10.29
N LYS A 104 5.71 0.97 10.70
CA LYS A 104 5.30 1.78 11.87
C LYS A 104 5.21 0.97 13.16
N ARG A 105 5.26 -0.35 13.09
CA ARG A 105 5.05 -1.23 14.23
C ARG A 105 6.14 -1.05 15.27
N LYS A 106 5.73 -0.77 16.52
CA LYS A 106 6.66 -0.75 17.66
C LYS A 106 7.25 -2.14 17.87
N GLY A 107 8.58 -2.26 17.75
CA GLY A 107 9.28 -3.55 17.82
C GLY A 107 9.54 -4.19 16.45
N GLY A 108 9.12 -3.59 15.35
CA GLY A 108 9.41 -4.08 13.99
C GLY A 108 8.93 -5.50 13.76
N LEU A 109 9.82 -6.40 13.34
CA LEU A 109 9.51 -7.80 13.07
C LEU A 109 9.26 -8.68 14.31
N LYS A 110 9.68 -8.26 15.51
CA LYS A 110 9.64 -9.11 16.70
C LYS A 110 8.31 -9.83 16.88
N LYS A 111 8.39 -11.17 17.03
CA LYS A 111 7.25 -12.10 17.16
C LYS A 111 6.35 -12.20 15.91
N ALA A 112 6.76 -11.66 14.78
CA ALA A 112 6.02 -11.75 13.52
C ALA A 112 6.89 -12.24 12.35
N GLU A 113 8.15 -12.62 12.60
CA GLU A 113 9.13 -12.95 11.58
C GLU A 113 8.63 -14.04 10.64
N ASP A 114 8.22 -15.18 11.20
CA ASP A 114 7.73 -16.34 10.42
C ASP A 114 6.45 -16.00 9.65
N ASN A 115 5.56 -15.22 10.26
CA ASN A 115 4.29 -14.86 9.65
C ASN A 115 4.48 -13.84 8.51
N VAL A 116 5.39 -12.88 8.68
CA VAL A 116 5.74 -11.94 7.60
C VAL A 116 6.46 -12.68 6.46
N ALA A 117 7.34 -13.64 6.76
CA ALA A 117 7.98 -14.45 5.73
C ALA A 117 6.94 -15.27 4.93
N LYS A 118 6.02 -15.97 5.60
CA LYS A 118 4.91 -16.68 4.96
C LYS A 118 4.04 -15.75 4.12
N PHE A 119 3.74 -14.57 4.65
CA PHE A 119 2.97 -13.57 3.90
C PHE A 119 3.69 -13.16 2.61
N LEU A 120 5.00 -12.91 2.67
CA LEU A 120 5.78 -12.57 1.47
C LEU A 120 5.82 -13.73 0.46
N GLU A 121 5.87 -14.98 0.92
CA GLU A 121 5.87 -16.17 0.03
C GLU A 121 4.57 -16.32 -0.77
N ILE A 122 3.42 -15.92 -0.24
CA ILE A 122 2.14 -15.95 -0.95
C ILE A 122 1.93 -14.75 -1.90
N LEU A 123 2.76 -13.71 -1.81
CA LEU A 123 2.72 -12.59 -2.75
C LEU A 123 3.39 -12.94 -4.08
N SER A 124 2.93 -12.33 -5.17
CA SER A 124 3.65 -12.38 -6.43
C SER A 124 5.02 -11.68 -6.32
N PRO A 125 6.01 -12.03 -7.16
CA PRO A 125 7.33 -11.40 -7.13
C PRO A 125 7.28 -9.87 -7.20
N GLU A 126 6.37 -9.31 -8.01
CA GLU A 126 6.18 -7.87 -8.16
C GLU A 126 5.71 -7.22 -6.86
N LEU A 127 4.72 -7.84 -6.19
CA LEU A 127 4.20 -7.34 -4.91
C LEU A 127 5.22 -7.48 -3.78
N ARG A 128 6.06 -8.52 -3.80
CA ARG A 128 7.18 -8.65 -2.85
C ARG A 128 8.18 -7.51 -3.00
N VAL A 129 8.58 -7.19 -4.22
CA VAL A 129 9.49 -6.06 -4.49
C VAL A 129 8.88 -4.75 -4.00
N ILE A 130 7.60 -4.50 -4.27
CA ILE A 130 6.90 -3.31 -3.80
C ILE A 130 6.87 -3.26 -2.27
N PHE A 131 6.54 -4.36 -1.62
CA PHE A 131 6.55 -4.48 -0.16
C PHE A 131 7.93 -4.14 0.42
N LEU A 132 8.98 -4.76 -0.10
CA LEU A 132 10.35 -4.61 0.39
C LEU A 132 10.85 -3.17 0.20
N LYS A 133 10.58 -2.53 -0.93
CA LYS A 133 10.96 -1.13 -1.20
C LYS A 133 10.34 -0.12 -0.23
N GLN A 134 9.27 -0.46 0.46
CA GLN A 134 8.66 0.38 1.48
C GLN A 134 9.37 0.28 2.85
N GLN A 135 10.27 -0.70 3.05
CA GLN A 135 10.91 -0.95 4.32
C GLN A 135 12.16 -0.08 4.51
N SER A 136 12.53 0.16 5.77
CA SER A 136 13.80 0.80 6.09
C SER A 136 14.98 -0.16 5.86
N LEU A 137 16.16 0.39 5.57
CA LEU A 137 17.39 -0.38 5.39
C LEU A 137 17.65 -1.30 6.58
N ALA A 138 17.54 -0.78 7.81
CA ALA A 138 17.75 -1.56 9.03
C ALA A 138 16.78 -2.75 9.15
N LEU A 139 15.53 -2.61 8.68
CA LEU A 139 14.56 -3.70 8.68
C LEU A 139 14.92 -4.75 7.62
N LEU A 140 15.31 -4.32 6.43
CA LEU A 140 15.75 -5.22 5.34
C LEU A 140 17.00 -6.01 5.75
N GLU A 141 17.98 -5.38 6.41
CA GLU A 141 19.15 -6.05 6.95
C GLU A 141 18.78 -7.08 8.05
N SER A 142 17.82 -6.74 8.92
CA SER A 142 17.30 -7.68 9.92
C SER A 142 16.63 -8.88 9.25
N MET A 143 15.81 -8.65 8.23
CA MET A 143 15.15 -9.71 7.46
C MET A 143 16.18 -10.61 6.76
N SER A 144 17.19 -10.05 6.13
CA SER A 144 18.22 -10.83 5.39
C SER A 144 19.01 -11.79 6.27
N LYS A 145 19.16 -11.48 7.55
CA LYS A 145 19.89 -12.30 8.54
C LYS A 145 18.99 -13.33 9.25
N HIS A 146 17.68 -13.17 9.18
CA HIS A 146 16.75 -14.03 9.92
C HIS A 146 16.42 -15.31 9.12
N PRO A 147 16.47 -16.51 9.74
CA PRO A 147 16.25 -17.80 9.06
C PRO A 147 14.91 -17.89 8.31
N ALA A 148 13.85 -17.26 8.82
CA ALA A 148 12.54 -17.28 8.20
C ALA A 148 12.50 -16.65 6.79
N PHE A 149 13.46 -15.77 6.46
CA PHE A 149 13.53 -15.09 5.15
C PHE A 149 14.57 -15.71 4.22
N LYS A 150 15.11 -16.88 4.54
CA LYS A 150 16.18 -17.52 3.74
C LYS A 150 15.83 -17.68 2.27
N SER A 151 14.59 -18.07 1.96
CA SER A 151 14.06 -18.19 0.59
C SER A 151 14.01 -16.85 -0.16
N LEU A 152 13.86 -15.75 0.56
CA LEU A 152 13.68 -14.39 0.05
C LEU A 152 14.96 -13.55 0.08
N THR A 153 16.07 -14.09 0.60
CA THR A 153 17.32 -13.34 0.82
C THR A 153 17.83 -12.65 -0.45
N LYS A 154 17.75 -13.33 -1.62
CA LYS A 154 18.19 -12.76 -2.90
C LYS A 154 17.35 -11.54 -3.32
N GLU A 155 16.04 -11.57 -3.09
CA GLU A 155 15.14 -10.46 -3.41
C GLU A 155 15.37 -9.28 -2.45
N ILE A 156 15.56 -9.57 -1.16
CA ILE A 156 15.87 -8.57 -0.13
C ILE A 156 17.19 -7.87 -0.45
N MET A 157 18.24 -8.62 -0.78
CA MET A 157 19.56 -8.06 -1.08
C MET A 157 19.55 -7.17 -2.34
N LYS A 158 18.78 -7.54 -3.38
CA LYS A 158 18.59 -6.68 -4.55
C LYS A 158 17.86 -5.37 -4.25
N THR A 159 17.10 -5.32 -3.17
CA THR A 159 16.37 -4.10 -2.76
C THR A 159 17.26 -3.16 -1.95
N VAL A 160 18.29 -3.72 -1.27
CA VAL A 160 19.26 -2.98 -0.46
C VAL A 160 20.38 -2.37 -1.31
N SER A 161 20.76 -3.03 -2.41
CA SER A 161 21.77 -2.54 -3.35
C SER A 161 21.25 -1.43 -4.26
#